data_ea39bc4a4f1c10a22b2585970d2dc884
#
_entry.id   ea39bc4a4f1c10a22b2585970d2dc884
#
_cell.length_a   1.000
_cell.length_b   1.000
_cell.length_c   1.000
_cell.angle_alpha   90.00
_cell.angle_beta   90.00
_cell.angle_gamma   90.00
#
_symmetry.space_group_name_H-M   'P 1'
#
loop_
_entity.id
_entity.type
_entity.pdbx_description
1 polymer ?
#
loop_
_entity_poly.entity_id
_entity_poly.type
_entity_poly.pdbx_seq_one_letter_code
_entity_poly.pdbx_strand_id
1 'polypeptide(L)'
;MAPNPNILLIASPLEDEHVARIRALAADHLQVLHDKALLPTPRFPSDHKGAPFQRSPQQSARWQAMLTRANILFDLPDAADLPFLSRLAWVQTTSTGVGPAVSRLGLDRTGVLVTTARGVHAGPLAEWTFMAILSHLRGLDHLKTEQAYARWERHSGEDLAGRTMVIIGAGDLARGLARVARAFEMRVVAVARDPDRKRQHDALFDAIIPAAELHVALGMADTLVMTAPHTPQTEGMLNRAAFRALKPGALFINIGRGQTVVHSDLIDALESGQVAFAALDVTDPEPLPPGHPLWRMKNVLISPHSASTVRRENARITQIFLHNLTCWIEGRRADMKNVLDTRLMY
;
A
#
# COMPACT_ATOMS: atom_id res chain seq x y z
N MET A 1 -19.54 39.21 -0.27
CA MET A 1 -19.99 37.92 0.33
C MET A 1 -18.85 37.38 1.17
N ALA A 2 -19.04 37.12 2.45
CA ALA A 2 -18.04 36.43 3.26
C ALA A 2 -17.76 35.07 2.59
N PRO A 3 -16.49 34.64 2.49
CA PRO A 3 -16.17 33.34 1.94
C PRO A 3 -16.92 32.27 2.75
N ASN A 4 -17.62 31.39 2.04
CA ASN A 4 -18.31 30.28 2.69
C ASN A 4 -17.28 29.52 3.58
N PRO A 5 -17.58 29.25 4.85
CA PRO A 5 -16.64 28.64 5.75
C PRO A 5 -16.20 27.27 5.22
N ASN A 6 -14.92 26.97 5.32
CA ASN A 6 -14.42 25.64 5.05
C ASN A 6 -15.01 24.66 6.07
N ILE A 7 -15.50 23.51 5.60
CA ILE A 7 -16.10 22.46 6.43
C ILE A 7 -15.44 21.14 6.07
N LEU A 8 -14.73 20.57 7.03
CA LEU A 8 -14.12 19.26 6.95
C LEU A 8 -15.08 18.21 7.52
N LEU A 9 -15.34 17.16 6.75
CA LEU A 9 -16.00 15.95 7.25
C LEU A 9 -14.98 14.81 7.33
N ILE A 10 -14.84 14.21 8.51
CA ILE A 10 -14.11 12.95 8.70
C ILE A 10 -15.08 11.82 8.37
N ALA A 11 -14.84 11.15 7.24
CA ALA A 11 -15.77 10.21 6.61
C ALA A 11 -15.45 8.74 6.87
N SER A 12 -14.38 8.44 7.59
CA SER A 12 -14.00 7.07 8.00
C SER A 12 -13.70 6.99 9.49
N PRO A 13 -13.70 5.80 10.08
CA PRO A 13 -13.28 5.60 11.46
C PRO A 13 -11.88 6.19 11.72
N LEU A 14 -11.77 6.96 12.79
CA LEU A 14 -10.52 7.57 13.23
C LEU A 14 -10.52 7.68 14.76
N GLU A 15 -9.38 7.43 15.39
CA GLU A 15 -9.21 7.48 16.83
C GLU A 15 -9.37 8.92 17.36
N ASP A 16 -9.92 9.05 18.58
CA ASP A 16 -10.24 10.36 19.18
C ASP A 16 -9.05 11.29 19.29
N GLU A 17 -7.87 10.74 19.56
CA GLU A 17 -6.64 11.54 19.63
C GLU A 17 -6.32 12.23 18.30
N HIS A 18 -6.55 11.56 17.16
CA HIS A 18 -6.31 12.11 15.84
C HIS A 18 -7.38 13.14 15.45
N VAL A 19 -8.64 12.85 15.78
CA VAL A 19 -9.74 13.81 15.62
C VAL A 19 -9.48 15.08 16.44
N ALA A 20 -9.02 14.94 17.69
CA ALA A 20 -8.67 16.06 18.55
C ALA A 20 -7.52 16.92 17.96
N ARG A 21 -6.48 16.28 17.41
CA ARG A 21 -5.37 16.98 16.73
C ARG A 21 -5.86 17.76 15.50
N ILE A 22 -6.74 17.17 14.70
CA ILE A 22 -7.34 17.82 13.53
C ILE A 22 -8.17 19.02 13.98
N ARG A 23 -9.01 18.88 15.01
CA ARG A 23 -9.82 19.98 15.57
C ARG A 23 -8.96 21.10 16.13
N ALA A 24 -7.89 20.78 16.81
CA ALA A 24 -6.97 21.78 17.36
C ALA A 24 -6.31 22.64 16.27
N LEU A 25 -5.90 22.02 15.14
CA LEU A 25 -5.37 22.76 14.00
C LEU A 25 -6.46 23.55 13.24
N ALA A 26 -7.65 22.97 13.12
CA ALA A 26 -8.78 23.58 12.44
C ALA A 26 -9.27 24.85 13.18
N ALA A 27 -9.35 24.79 14.51
CA ALA A 27 -9.74 25.85 15.44
C ALA A 27 -10.67 26.91 14.80
N ASP A 28 -10.19 28.14 14.63
CA ASP A 28 -10.97 29.28 14.12
C ASP A 28 -11.03 29.34 12.59
N HIS A 29 -10.39 28.40 11.87
CA HIS A 29 -10.24 28.45 10.41
C HIS A 29 -11.32 27.67 9.66
N LEU A 30 -11.83 26.57 10.24
CA LEU A 30 -12.83 25.72 9.61
C LEU A 30 -13.62 24.88 10.64
N GLN A 31 -14.81 24.44 10.27
CA GLN A 31 -15.62 23.54 11.09
C GLN A 31 -15.25 22.08 10.80
N VAL A 32 -15.04 21.27 11.84
CA VAL A 32 -14.80 19.81 11.74
C VAL A 32 -16.07 19.05 12.11
N LEU A 33 -16.66 18.36 11.15
CA LEU A 33 -17.79 17.45 11.33
C LEU A 33 -17.24 16.02 11.54
N HIS A 34 -17.62 15.40 12.65
CA HIS A 34 -17.30 14.01 12.98
C HIS A 34 -18.35 13.48 13.93
N ASP A 35 -19.02 12.39 13.55
CA ASP A 35 -20.03 11.71 14.36
C ASP A 35 -19.81 10.19 14.25
N LYS A 36 -19.27 9.59 15.31
CA LYS A 36 -18.97 8.14 15.35
C LYS A 36 -20.21 7.28 15.17
N ALA A 37 -21.39 7.77 15.56
CA ALA A 37 -22.64 7.02 15.38
C ALA A 37 -23.07 6.87 13.93
N LEU A 38 -22.44 7.63 13.02
CA LEU A 38 -22.67 7.57 11.56
C LEU A 38 -21.57 6.82 10.81
N LEU A 39 -20.57 6.29 11.50
CA LEU A 39 -19.43 5.59 10.94
C LEU A 39 -19.41 4.12 11.37
N PRO A 40 -18.84 3.21 10.56
CA PRO A 40 -18.62 1.83 10.95
C PRO A 40 -17.75 1.72 12.20
N THR A 41 -17.97 0.68 13.02
CA THR A 41 -17.09 0.37 14.15
C THR A 41 -15.82 -0.32 13.65
N PRO A 42 -14.61 0.19 13.96
CA PRO A 42 -13.36 -0.47 13.61
C PRO A 42 -13.27 -1.87 14.24
N ARG A 43 -12.81 -2.87 13.49
CA ARG A 43 -12.57 -4.24 13.97
C ARG A 43 -11.19 -4.39 14.59
N PHE A 44 -10.24 -3.54 14.16
CA PHE A 44 -8.86 -3.48 14.61
C PHE A 44 -8.32 -2.03 14.45
N PRO A 45 -7.19 -1.67 15.06
CA PRO A 45 -6.58 -0.34 14.85
C PRO A 45 -6.32 -0.05 13.38
N SER A 46 -6.63 1.17 12.94
CA SER A 46 -6.48 1.62 11.55
C SER A 46 -7.39 0.89 10.54
N ASP A 47 -8.51 0.34 10.98
CA ASP A 47 -9.54 -0.21 10.10
C ASP A 47 -10.46 0.90 9.57
N HIS A 48 -10.15 1.39 8.39
CA HIS A 48 -10.91 2.47 7.74
C HIS A 48 -12.28 2.03 7.23
N LYS A 49 -12.48 0.72 6.99
CA LYS A 49 -13.75 0.17 6.49
C LYS A 49 -14.71 -0.18 7.63
N GLY A 50 -14.16 -0.66 8.76
CA GLY A 50 -14.93 -1.13 9.89
C GLY A 50 -15.76 -2.39 9.63
N ALA A 51 -16.57 -2.77 10.61
CA ALA A 51 -17.56 -3.83 10.49
C ALA A 51 -18.70 -3.41 9.51
N PRO A 52 -19.42 -4.36 8.91
CA PRO A 52 -20.60 -4.06 8.11
C PRO A 52 -21.56 -3.12 8.86
N PHE A 53 -21.92 -2.02 8.22
CA PHE A 53 -22.69 -0.94 8.85
C PHE A 53 -23.75 -0.42 7.88
N GLN A 54 -24.98 -0.29 8.38
CA GLN A 54 -26.09 0.34 7.67
C GLN A 54 -26.67 1.45 8.52
N ARG A 55 -26.76 2.65 7.95
CA ARG A 55 -27.38 3.79 8.59
C ARG A 55 -28.91 3.62 8.60
N SER A 56 -29.55 3.86 9.73
CA SER A 56 -31.00 4.01 9.79
C SER A 56 -31.44 5.21 8.92
N PRO A 57 -32.72 5.34 8.58
CA PRO A 57 -33.21 6.50 7.81
C PRO A 57 -32.84 7.83 8.46
N GLN A 58 -32.93 7.94 9.78
CA GLN A 58 -32.55 9.13 10.54
C GLN A 58 -31.05 9.41 10.49
N GLN A 59 -30.22 8.37 10.63
CA GLN A 59 -28.78 8.48 10.50
C GLN A 59 -28.37 8.85 9.06
N SER A 60 -29.04 8.31 8.06
CA SER A 60 -28.81 8.63 6.65
C SER A 60 -29.10 10.10 6.36
N ALA A 61 -30.22 10.63 6.86
CA ALA A 61 -30.57 12.04 6.72
C ALA A 61 -29.52 12.96 7.39
N ARG A 62 -29.02 12.59 8.58
CA ARG A 62 -27.94 13.34 9.25
C ARG A 62 -26.64 13.29 8.47
N TRP A 63 -26.27 12.12 7.94
CA TRP A 63 -25.07 11.93 7.11
C TRP A 63 -25.12 12.80 5.85
N GLN A 64 -26.24 12.75 5.11
CA GLN A 64 -26.45 13.57 3.92
C GLN A 64 -26.39 15.08 4.21
N ALA A 65 -26.95 15.52 5.36
CA ALA A 65 -26.84 16.90 5.79
C ALA A 65 -25.37 17.32 6.08
N MET A 66 -24.55 16.43 6.59
CA MET A 66 -23.10 16.68 6.79
C MET A 66 -22.37 16.74 5.44
N LEU A 67 -22.63 15.81 4.52
CA LEU A 67 -22.05 15.79 3.18
C LEU A 67 -22.35 17.06 2.39
N THR A 68 -23.61 17.52 2.40
CA THR A 68 -24.03 18.73 1.68
C THR A 68 -23.29 20.00 2.13
N ARG A 69 -22.82 20.01 3.37
CA ARG A 69 -22.08 21.14 3.94
C ARG A 69 -20.58 21.05 3.67
N ALA A 70 -20.03 19.83 3.55
CA ALA A 70 -18.61 19.58 3.47
C ALA A 70 -18.00 20.04 2.14
N ASN A 71 -16.83 20.66 2.20
CA ASN A 71 -15.97 20.93 1.04
C ASN A 71 -14.59 20.26 1.15
N ILE A 72 -14.29 19.65 2.29
CA ILE A 72 -13.09 18.83 2.53
C ILE A 72 -13.56 17.49 3.10
N LEU A 73 -13.05 16.40 2.55
CA LEU A 73 -13.24 15.05 3.12
C LEU A 73 -11.92 14.45 3.59
N PHE A 74 -11.96 13.82 4.74
CA PHE A 74 -10.97 12.86 5.18
C PHE A 74 -11.53 11.46 4.88
N ASP A 75 -10.94 10.80 3.90
CA ASP A 75 -11.25 9.57 3.19
C ASP A 75 -12.19 9.74 1.98
N LEU A 76 -12.13 8.74 1.07
CA LEU A 76 -12.95 8.73 -0.14
C LEU A 76 -14.44 8.57 0.20
N PRO A 77 -15.32 9.28 -0.52
CA PRO A 77 -16.76 9.05 -0.39
C PRO A 77 -17.18 7.73 -1.04
N ASP A 78 -18.31 7.20 -0.59
CA ASP A 78 -19.02 6.17 -1.34
C ASP A 78 -19.69 6.77 -2.59
N ALA A 79 -19.97 5.95 -3.60
CA ALA A 79 -20.67 6.41 -4.82
C ALA A 79 -22.06 7.00 -4.50
N ALA A 80 -22.74 6.47 -3.49
CA ALA A 80 -24.04 6.98 -3.02
C ALA A 80 -23.96 8.35 -2.34
N ASP A 81 -22.79 8.79 -1.90
CA ASP A 81 -22.58 10.06 -1.23
C ASP A 81 -22.34 11.21 -2.23
N LEU A 82 -21.88 10.91 -3.45
CA LEU A 82 -21.51 11.89 -4.47
C LEU A 82 -22.60 12.93 -4.78
N PRO A 83 -23.90 12.57 -4.89
CA PRO A 83 -24.95 13.54 -5.16
C PRO A 83 -25.08 14.64 -4.10
N PHE A 84 -24.62 14.41 -2.88
CA PHE A 84 -24.68 15.35 -1.77
C PHE A 84 -23.43 16.22 -1.65
N LEU A 85 -22.37 15.95 -2.41
CA LEU A 85 -21.04 16.58 -2.31
C LEU A 85 -20.86 17.75 -3.31
N SER A 86 -21.88 18.54 -3.55
CA SER A 86 -21.85 19.63 -4.53
C SER A 86 -20.79 20.72 -4.25
N ARG A 87 -20.25 20.76 -3.03
CA ARG A 87 -19.24 21.73 -2.59
C ARG A 87 -17.85 21.14 -2.43
N LEU A 88 -17.66 19.85 -2.74
CA LEU A 88 -16.40 19.17 -2.53
C LEU A 88 -15.27 19.82 -3.33
N ALA A 89 -14.19 20.15 -2.65
CA ALA A 89 -13.02 20.80 -3.22
C ALA A 89 -11.71 20.01 -2.96
N TRP A 90 -11.67 19.26 -1.85
CA TRP A 90 -10.49 18.46 -1.51
C TRP A 90 -10.86 17.15 -0.79
N VAL A 91 -10.19 16.06 -1.16
CA VAL A 91 -10.24 14.76 -0.49
C VAL A 91 -8.82 14.35 -0.08
N GLN A 92 -8.61 14.06 1.21
CA GLN A 92 -7.44 13.32 1.67
C GLN A 92 -7.82 11.85 1.80
N THR A 93 -7.17 10.97 1.04
CA THR A 93 -7.45 9.53 1.16
C THR A 93 -6.62 8.87 2.26
N THR A 94 -7.13 7.77 2.83
CA THR A 94 -6.42 6.94 3.80
C THR A 94 -5.54 5.88 3.13
N SER A 95 -5.66 5.72 1.82
CA SER A 95 -4.94 4.74 1.00
C SER A 95 -4.02 5.40 -0.02
N THR A 96 -3.15 4.59 -0.65
CA THR A 96 -2.16 5.05 -1.62
C THR A 96 -2.58 4.75 -3.06
N GLY A 97 -3.00 3.53 -3.36
CA GLY A 97 -3.34 3.09 -4.71
C GLY A 97 -4.80 3.41 -5.09
N VAL A 98 -5.21 4.66 -5.00
CA VAL A 98 -6.61 5.10 -5.14
C VAL A 98 -7.04 5.46 -6.55
N GLY A 99 -6.13 5.47 -7.53
CA GLY A 99 -6.43 5.86 -8.91
C GLY A 99 -7.70 5.20 -9.48
N PRO A 100 -7.86 3.86 -9.44
CA PRO A 100 -9.07 3.19 -9.93
C PRO A 100 -10.35 3.64 -9.22
N ALA A 101 -10.29 3.91 -7.90
CA ALA A 101 -11.44 4.39 -7.14
C ALA A 101 -11.79 5.84 -7.50
N VAL A 102 -10.79 6.70 -7.63
CA VAL A 102 -10.94 8.11 -8.03
C VAL A 102 -11.58 8.20 -9.42
N SER A 103 -11.13 7.36 -10.38
CA SER A 103 -11.71 7.31 -11.73
C SER A 103 -13.15 6.78 -11.75
N ARG A 104 -13.43 5.70 -11.00
CA ARG A 104 -14.77 5.14 -10.86
C ARG A 104 -15.75 6.13 -10.25
N LEU A 105 -15.31 6.95 -9.29
CA LEU A 105 -16.10 8.01 -8.67
C LEU A 105 -16.18 9.28 -9.54
N GLY A 106 -15.43 9.35 -10.64
CA GLY A 106 -15.40 10.50 -11.53
C GLY A 106 -14.71 11.74 -10.95
N LEU A 107 -14.02 11.62 -9.81
CA LEU A 107 -13.35 12.74 -9.15
C LEU A 107 -12.20 13.32 -9.98
N ASP A 108 -11.60 12.50 -10.85
CA ASP A 108 -10.57 12.89 -11.83
C ASP A 108 -11.06 13.93 -12.86
N ARG A 109 -12.39 14.09 -13.00
CA ARG A 109 -13.05 14.98 -13.98
C ARG A 109 -13.71 16.22 -13.37
N THR A 110 -13.63 16.36 -12.05
CA THR A 110 -14.39 17.40 -11.33
C THR A 110 -13.54 18.59 -10.89
N GLY A 111 -12.22 18.53 -11.01
CA GLY A 111 -11.32 19.54 -10.44
C GLY A 111 -11.15 19.46 -8.93
N VAL A 112 -11.73 18.44 -8.27
CA VAL A 112 -11.52 18.16 -6.86
C VAL A 112 -10.05 17.75 -6.65
N LEU A 113 -9.38 18.41 -5.71
CA LEU A 113 -8.03 18.04 -5.32
C LEU A 113 -8.07 16.71 -4.54
N VAL A 114 -7.25 15.74 -4.94
CA VAL A 114 -7.10 14.48 -4.21
C VAL A 114 -5.68 14.38 -3.70
N THR A 115 -5.51 14.12 -2.39
CA THR A 115 -4.21 13.80 -1.79
C THR A 115 -4.24 12.41 -1.19
N THR A 116 -3.09 11.71 -1.21
CA THR A 116 -3.01 10.29 -0.85
C THR A 116 -2.17 10.06 0.40
N ALA A 117 -2.26 8.85 0.97
CA ALA A 117 -1.42 8.40 2.08
C ALA A 117 -0.03 7.89 1.61
N ARG A 118 0.47 8.31 0.45
CA ARG A 118 1.76 7.87 -0.08
C ARG A 118 2.89 8.07 0.94
N GLY A 119 3.74 7.03 1.08
CA GLY A 119 4.86 7.00 2.02
C GLY A 119 4.52 6.41 3.40
N VAL A 120 3.24 6.34 3.78
CA VAL A 120 2.80 5.80 5.09
C VAL A 120 3.13 4.31 5.23
N HIS A 121 2.99 3.55 4.15
CA HIS A 121 3.08 2.10 4.13
C HIS A 121 4.49 1.55 3.87
N ALA A 122 5.47 2.41 3.50
CA ALA A 122 6.80 1.96 3.11
C ALA A 122 7.55 1.21 4.23
N GLY A 123 7.48 1.69 5.46
CA GLY A 123 8.09 1.03 6.63
C GLY A 123 7.44 -0.32 6.93
N PRO A 124 6.12 -0.37 7.22
CA PRO A 124 5.43 -1.63 7.50
C PRO A 124 5.59 -2.70 6.42
N LEU A 125 5.51 -2.32 5.14
CA LEU A 125 5.71 -3.26 4.04
C LEU A 125 7.15 -3.78 3.97
N ALA A 126 8.14 -2.94 4.28
CA ALA A 126 9.52 -3.40 4.40
C ALA A 126 9.68 -4.38 5.58
N GLU A 127 9.13 -4.06 6.74
CA GLU A 127 9.14 -4.94 7.92
C GLU A 127 8.52 -6.31 7.60
N TRP A 128 7.34 -6.32 6.97
CA TRP A 128 6.66 -7.56 6.58
C TRP A 128 7.46 -8.36 5.54
N THR A 129 8.03 -7.68 4.53
CA THR A 129 8.86 -8.31 3.50
C THR A 129 10.06 -9.02 4.12
N PHE A 130 10.80 -8.34 5.00
CA PHE A 130 11.96 -8.94 5.65
C PHE A 130 11.59 -10.00 6.68
N MET A 131 10.46 -9.87 7.38
CA MET A 131 9.92 -10.95 8.20
C MET A 131 9.70 -12.22 7.36
N ALA A 132 9.04 -12.11 6.20
CA ALA A 132 8.76 -13.25 5.33
C ALA A 132 10.05 -13.90 4.80
N ILE A 133 10.98 -13.10 4.29
CA ILE A 133 12.28 -13.56 3.77
C ILE A 133 13.08 -14.26 4.89
N LEU A 134 13.23 -13.62 6.04
CA LEU A 134 14.01 -14.17 7.16
C LEU A 134 13.34 -15.41 7.75
N SER A 135 12.01 -15.46 7.82
CA SER A 135 11.29 -16.67 8.27
C SER A 135 11.64 -17.88 7.40
N HIS A 136 11.68 -17.71 6.09
CA HIS A 136 12.07 -18.77 5.16
C HIS A 136 13.55 -19.12 5.30
N LEU A 137 14.45 -18.14 5.16
CA LEU A 137 15.90 -18.38 5.16
C LEU A 137 16.43 -18.95 6.48
N ARG A 138 15.81 -18.58 7.61
CA ARG A 138 16.21 -19.07 8.94
C ARG A 138 15.42 -20.29 9.38
N GLY A 139 14.54 -20.84 8.53
CA GLY A 139 13.79 -22.06 8.79
C GLY A 139 12.82 -21.94 9.97
N LEU A 140 12.06 -20.84 10.08
CA LEU A 140 11.16 -20.60 11.22
C LEU A 140 10.17 -21.74 11.44
N ASP A 141 9.62 -22.34 10.37
CA ASP A 141 8.67 -23.46 10.47
C ASP A 141 9.36 -24.73 10.99
N HIS A 142 10.62 -24.99 10.58
CA HIS A 142 11.44 -26.07 11.14
C HIS A 142 11.65 -25.84 12.64
N LEU A 143 12.10 -24.65 13.04
CA LEU A 143 12.31 -24.31 14.45
C LEU A 143 11.05 -24.51 15.30
N LYS A 144 9.89 -24.04 14.81
CA LYS A 144 8.60 -24.24 15.50
C LYS A 144 8.23 -25.73 15.62
N THR A 145 8.50 -26.50 14.58
CA THR A 145 8.26 -27.95 14.56
C THR A 145 9.13 -28.65 15.58
N GLU A 146 10.44 -28.40 15.59
CA GLU A 146 11.38 -29.01 16.54
C GLU A 146 11.03 -28.62 17.99
N GLN A 147 10.68 -27.35 18.22
CA GLN A 147 10.22 -26.88 19.52
C GLN A 147 8.96 -27.62 19.99
N ALA A 148 7.98 -27.83 19.10
CA ALA A 148 6.73 -28.53 19.44
C ALA A 148 6.97 -29.99 19.84
N TYR A 149 8.00 -30.65 19.28
CA TYR A 149 8.42 -32.01 19.63
C TYR A 149 9.51 -32.09 20.70
N ALA A 150 9.86 -30.95 21.32
CA ALA A 150 10.94 -30.86 22.33
C ALA A 150 12.27 -31.46 21.84
N ARG A 151 12.59 -31.31 20.54
CA ARG A 151 13.81 -31.76 19.91
C ARG A 151 14.84 -30.63 19.87
N TRP A 152 16.03 -30.89 20.36
CA TRP A 152 17.16 -29.96 20.40
C TRP A 152 18.17 -30.30 19.32
N GLU A 153 17.83 -29.95 18.06
CA GLU A 153 18.72 -30.27 16.92
C GLU A 153 19.24 -28.97 16.29
N ARG A 154 20.56 -28.97 16.02
CA ARG A 154 21.20 -27.86 15.33
C ARG A 154 20.94 -27.96 13.83
N HIS A 155 20.59 -26.85 13.20
CA HIS A 155 20.49 -26.76 11.74
C HIS A 155 21.21 -25.52 11.24
N SER A 156 21.50 -25.47 9.94
CA SER A 156 22.04 -24.29 9.25
C SER A 156 20.95 -23.60 8.47
N GLY A 157 20.81 -22.31 8.67
CA GLY A 157 20.01 -21.44 7.80
C GLY A 157 20.90 -20.68 6.82
N GLU A 158 20.27 -19.89 5.97
CA GLU A 158 20.89 -19.01 5.01
C GLU A 158 20.89 -17.56 5.52
N ASP A 159 21.82 -16.73 5.07
CA ASP A 159 21.89 -15.30 5.39
C ASP A 159 21.53 -14.41 4.19
N LEU A 160 21.50 -13.08 4.41
CA LEU A 160 21.17 -12.09 3.40
C LEU A 160 22.38 -11.37 2.81
N ALA A 161 23.50 -11.37 3.53
CA ALA A 161 24.70 -10.64 3.13
C ALA A 161 25.19 -11.09 1.74
N GLY A 162 25.49 -10.13 0.89
CA GLY A 162 25.94 -10.36 -0.49
C GLY A 162 24.87 -10.80 -1.49
N ARG A 163 23.64 -11.12 -1.04
CA ARG A 163 22.52 -11.45 -1.94
C ARG A 163 21.99 -10.19 -2.65
N THR A 164 21.44 -10.38 -3.83
CA THR A 164 20.84 -9.31 -4.64
C THR A 164 19.33 -9.29 -4.47
N MET A 165 18.79 -8.16 -4.00
CA MET A 165 17.36 -7.86 -4.04
C MET A 165 17.06 -7.04 -5.30
N VAL A 166 16.20 -7.57 -6.18
CA VAL A 166 15.65 -6.85 -7.33
C VAL A 166 14.25 -6.38 -6.97
N ILE A 167 13.99 -5.07 -7.13
CA ILE A 167 12.71 -4.44 -6.79
C ILE A 167 12.09 -3.89 -8.07
N ILE A 168 10.94 -4.41 -8.48
CA ILE A 168 10.18 -3.83 -9.60
C ILE A 168 9.41 -2.62 -9.09
N GLY A 169 9.86 -1.45 -9.51
CA GLY A 169 9.49 -0.12 -9.02
C GLY A 169 10.67 0.57 -8.33
N ALA A 170 10.67 1.91 -8.37
CA ALA A 170 11.69 2.75 -7.72
C ALA A 170 11.04 3.88 -6.89
N GLY A 171 9.82 3.64 -6.39
CA GLY A 171 9.05 4.58 -5.57
C GLY A 171 9.39 4.51 -4.08
N ASP A 172 8.51 5.09 -3.25
CA ASP A 172 8.71 5.16 -1.80
C ASP A 172 8.77 3.78 -1.14
N LEU A 173 8.00 2.78 -1.65
CA LEU A 173 8.06 1.39 -1.17
C LEU A 173 9.45 0.79 -1.44
N ALA A 174 9.93 0.92 -2.67
CA ALA A 174 11.26 0.42 -3.06
C ALA A 174 12.38 1.06 -2.21
N ARG A 175 12.28 2.36 -1.93
CA ARG A 175 13.23 3.07 -1.07
C ARG A 175 13.16 2.59 0.38
N GLY A 176 11.95 2.26 0.88
CA GLY A 176 11.76 1.65 2.20
C GLY A 176 12.47 0.30 2.29
N LEU A 177 12.25 -0.57 1.31
CA LEU A 177 12.91 -1.87 1.19
C LEU A 177 14.43 -1.74 1.07
N ALA A 178 14.91 -0.84 0.21
CA ALA A 178 16.33 -0.65 -0.04
C ALA A 178 17.10 -0.24 1.23
N ARG A 179 16.52 0.63 2.06
CA ARG A 179 17.13 1.00 3.35
C ARG A 179 17.36 -0.19 4.27
N VAL A 180 16.38 -1.10 4.35
CA VAL A 180 16.48 -2.29 5.20
C VAL A 180 17.42 -3.32 4.56
N ALA A 181 17.34 -3.54 3.24
CA ALA A 181 18.23 -4.44 2.50
C ALA A 181 19.71 -4.08 2.68
N ARG A 182 20.03 -2.79 2.61
CA ARG A 182 21.40 -2.33 2.82
C ARG A 182 21.90 -2.55 4.25
N ALA A 183 21.03 -2.47 5.25
CA ALA A 183 21.40 -2.81 6.62
C ALA A 183 21.73 -4.32 6.79
N PHE A 184 21.24 -5.16 5.88
CA PHE A 184 21.60 -6.58 5.77
C PHE A 184 22.70 -6.85 4.74
N GLU A 185 23.44 -5.81 4.32
CA GLU A 185 24.53 -5.92 3.35
C GLU A 185 24.14 -6.54 2.00
N MET A 186 22.86 -6.39 1.62
CA MET A 186 22.38 -6.84 0.32
C MET A 186 22.73 -5.82 -0.78
N ARG A 187 22.95 -6.33 -1.99
CA ARG A 187 22.93 -5.51 -3.21
C ARG A 187 21.48 -5.22 -3.60
N VAL A 188 21.17 -3.99 -3.96
CA VAL A 188 19.80 -3.55 -4.30
C VAL A 188 19.74 -2.99 -5.72
N VAL A 189 18.96 -3.64 -6.57
CA VAL A 189 18.70 -3.22 -7.96
C VAL A 189 17.23 -2.87 -8.10
N ALA A 190 16.92 -1.68 -8.59
CA ALA A 190 15.55 -1.27 -8.90
C ALA A 190 15.29 -1.41 -10.41
N VAL A 191 14.04 -1.74 -10.78
CA VAL A 191 13.57 -1.67 -12.16
C VAL A 191 12.58 -0.55 -12.27
N ALA A 192 12.82 0.42 -13.16
CA ALA A 192 11.97 1.59 -13.32
C ALA A 192 11.57 1.80 -14.80
N ARG A 193 10.38 2.36 -15.03
CA ARG A 193 9.88 2.72 -16.36
C ARG A 193 10.76 3.78 -17.01
N ASP A 194 11.18 4.76 -16.25
CA ASP A 194 12.04 5.86 -16.67
C ASP A 194 13.17 6.01 -15.64
N PRO A 195 14.35 5.41 -15.88
CA PRO A 195 15.47 5.48 -14.97
C PRO A 195 16.08 6.88 -14.87
N ASP A 196 15.92 7.72 -15.90
CA ASP A 196 16.53 9.05 -15.97
C ASP A 196 15.78 10.11 -15.17
N ARG A 197 14.53 9.82 -14.79
CA ARG A 197 13.69 10.74 -14.05
C ARG A 197 14.13 10.88 -12.58
N LYS A 198 15.11 11.77 -12.29
CA LYS A 198 15.56 12.19 -10.94
C LYS A 198 16.09 11.08 -10.00
N ARG A 199 16.27 9.85 -10.46
CA ARG A 199 16.56 8.68 -9.62
C ARG A 199 17.90 8.00 -9.92
N GLN A 200 18.60 8.37 -10.98
CA GLN A 200 19.90 7.81 -11.37
C GLN A 200 20.96 7.88 -10.27
N HIS A 201 20.83 8.82 -9.32
CA HIS A 201 21.77 9.03 -8.23
C HIS A 201 21.16 8.76 -6.85
N ASP A 202 20.14 7.91 -6.74
CA ASP A 202 19.62 7.49 -5.44
C ASP A 202 20.59 6.49 -4.82
N ALA A 203 21.36 6.96 -3.84
CA ALA A 203 22.37 6.17 -3.12
C ALA A 203 21.81 4.91 -2.42
N LEU A 204 20.50 4.72 -2.40
CA LEU A 204 19.85 3.51 -1.88
C LEU A 204 19.92 2.32 -2.85
N PHE A 205 20.08 2.58 -4.16
CA PHE A 205 20.14 1.55 -5.19
C PHE A 205 21.55 1.44 -5.77
N ASP A 206 22.05 0.22 -5.90
CA ASP A 206 23.33 -0.05 -6.58
C ASP A 206 23.19 0.08 -8.10
N ALA A 207 21.98 -0.14 -8.63
CA ALA A 207 21.62 0.13 -10.01
C ALA A 207 20.11 0.40 -10.16
N ILE A 208 19.75 1.19 -11.18
CA ILE A 208 18.36 1.33 -11.63
C ILE A 208 18.33 0.93 -13.12
N ILE A 209 17.63 -0.14 -13.41
CA ILE A 209 17.56 -0.77 -14.75
C ILE A 209 16.24 -0.36 -15.42
N PRO A 210 16.23 -0.02 -16.71
CA PRO A 210 15.01 0.24 -17.46
C PRO A 210 14.07 -0.95 -17.47
N ALA A 211 12.75 -0.72 -17.43
CA ALA A 211 11.76 -1.80 -17.52
C ALA A 211 11.87 -2.64 -18.81
N ALA A 212 12.39 -2.06 -19.88
CA ALA A 212 12.68 -2.77 -21.13
C ALA A 212 13.73 -3.88 -20.95
N GLU A 213 14.60 -3.77 -19.95
CA GLU A 213 15.66 -4.73 -19.62
C GLU A 213 15.28 -5.59 -18.40
N LEU A 214 13.99 -5.78 -18.14
CA LEU A 214 13.47 -6.53 -16.98
C LEU A 214 14.17 -7.89 -16.83
N HIS A 215 14.30 -8.67 -17.91
CA HIS A 215 14.88 -10.00 -17.84
C HIS A 215 16.37 -10.00 -17.41
N VAL A 216 17.11 -8.95 -17.76
CA VAL A 216 18.49 -8.76 -17.29
C VAL A 216 18.50 -8.59 -15.76
N ALA A 217 17.61 -7.73 -15.25
CA ALA A 217 17.47 -7.52 -13.82
C ALA A 217 17.04 -8.80 -13.08
N LEU A 218 16.07 -9.54 -13.63
CA LEU A 218 15.57 -10.80 -13.04
C LEU A 218 16.69 -11.84 -12.89
N GLY A 219 17.61 -11.95 -13.86
CA GLY A 219 18.77 -12.85 -13.78
C GLY A 219 19.76 -12.53 -12.66
N MET A 220 19.68 -11.37 -12.04
CA MET A 220 20.48 -10.97 -10.89
C MET A 220 19.83 -11.35 -9.55
N ALA A 221 18.53 -11.63 -9.53
CA ALA A 221 17.73 -11.70 -8.32
C ALA A 221 17.95 -12.98 -7.50
N ASP A 222 18.40 -12.84 -6.27
CA ASP A 222 18.24 -13.84 -5.20
C ASP A 222 16.87 -13.63 -4.51
N THR A 223 16.39 -12.38 -4.49
CA THR A 223 15.05 -12.03 -4.04
C THR A 223 14.44 -11.03 -5.03
N LEU A 224 13.26 -11.33 -5.54
CA LEU A 224 12.45 -10.43 -6.36
C LEU A 224 11.31 -9.85 -5.54
N VAL A 225 11.17 -8.52 -5.51
CA VAL A 225 10.06 -7.83 -4.84
C VAL A 225 9.26 -7.00 -5.85
N MET A 226 7.97 -7.30 -5.99
CA MET A 226 7.03 -6.52 -6.80
C MET A 226 6.45 -5.38 -5.95
N THR A 227 6.67 -4.13 -6.37
CA THR A 227 6.12 -2.92 -5.74
C THR A 227 5.41 -2.00 -6.72
N ALA A 228 5.44 -2.33 -8.03
CA ALA A 228 4.84 -1.50 -9.05
C ALA A 228 3.29 -1.51 -8.96
N PRO A 229 2.62 -0.40 -9.33
CA PRO A 229 1.17 -0.38 -9.45
C PRO A 229 0.70 -1.26 -10.61
N HIS A 230 -0.57 -1.68 -10.56
CA HIS A 230 -1.23 -2.29 -11.71
C HIS A 230 -1.50 -1.22 -12.78
N THR A 231 -1.04 -1.49 -13.98
CA THR A 231 -1.25 -0.70 -15.19
C THR A 231 -1.31 -1.66 -16.40
N PRO A 232 -1.77 -1.24 -17.58
CA PRO A 232 -1.73 -2.09 -18.76
C PRO A 232 -0.33 -2.65 -19.08
N GLN A 233 0.74 -1.95 -18.70
CA GLN A 233 2.12 -2.37 -18.94
C GLN A 233 2.65 -3.34 -17.87
N THR A 234 2.03 -3.39 -16.69
CA THR A 234 2.45 -4.28 -15.60
C THR A 234 1.52 -5.46 -15.40
N GLU A 235 0.38 -5.50 -16.09
CA GLU A 235 -0.55 -6.64 -16.06
C GLU A 235 0.14 -7.90 -16.59
N GLY A 236 0.15 -8.96 -15.78
CA GLY A 236 0.77 -10.25 -16.10
C GLY A 236 2.26 -10.17 -16.46
N MET A 237 2.95 -9.09 -16.08
CA MET A 237 4.37 -8.92 -16.45
C MET A 237 5.26 -10.02 -15.82
N LEU A 238 4.89 -10.54 -14.67
CA LEU A 238 5.53 -11.70 -14.06
C LEU A 238 4.82 -12.98 -14.51
N ASN A 239 5.21 -13.44 -15.66
CA ASN A 239 4.76 -14.65 -16.32
C ASN A 239 5.85 -15.74 -16.31
N ARG A 240 5.61 -16.86 -16.98
CA ARG A 240 6.52 -18.00 -17.10
C ARG A 240 7.92 -17.59 -17.56
N ALA A 241 8.04 -16.71 -18.55
CA ALA A 241 9.34 -16.25 -19.03
C ALA A 241 10.08 -15.44 -17.98
N ALA A 242 9.35 -14.58 -17.25
CA ALA A 242 9.92 -13.80 -16.17
C ALA A 242 10.40 -14.69 -15.00
N PHE A 243 9.62 -15.69 -14.57
CA PHE A 243 10.05 -16.62 -13.51
C PHE A 243 11.25 -17.48 -13.95
N ARG A 244 11.29 -17.93 -15.19
CA ARG A 244 12.45 -18.66 -15.73
C ARG A 244 13.73 -17.84 -15.80
N ALA A 245 13.63 -16.53 -15.89
CA ALA A 245 14.78 -15.63 -15.92
C ALA A 245 15.40 -15.39 -14.55
N LEU A 246 14.71 -15.73 -13.45
CA LEU A 246 15.25 -15.64 -12.09
C LEU A 246 16.41 -16.63 -11.88
N LYS A 247 17.23 -16.38 -10.87
CA LYS A 247 18.13 -17.42 -10.38
C LYS A 247 17.34 -18.62 -9.84
N PRO A 248 17.78 -19.86 -10.06
CA PRO A 248 17.18 -21.03 -9.41
C PRO A 248 17.15 -20.87 -7.89
N GLY A 249 15.99 -21.15 -7.28
CA GLY A 249 15.79 -20.97 -5.83
C GLY A 249 15.59 -19.54 -5.37
N ALA A 250 15.28 -18.59 -6.27
CA ALA A 250 14.98 -17.22 -5.92
C ALA A 250 13.73 -17.12 -5.02
N LEU A 251 13.69 -16.07 -4.18
CA LEU A 251 12.52 -15.74 -3.38
C LEU A 251 11.67 -14.70 -4.11
N PHE A 252 10.35 -14.84 -4.04
CA PHE A 252 9.42 -13.90 -4.66
C PHE A 252 8.49 -13.26 -3.64
N ILE A 253 8.40 -11.93 -3.62
CA ILE A 253 7.54 -11.18 -2.71
C ILE A 253 6.64 -10.26 -3.53
N ASN A 254 5.32 -10.34 -3.34
CA ASN A 254 4.38 -9.40 -3.96
C ASN A 254 3.66 -8.55 -2.91
N ILE A 255 4.03 -7.28 -2.85
CA ILE A 255 3.40 -6.23 -2.04
C ILE A 255 2.88 -5.09 -2.93
N GLY A 256 2.79 -5.35 -4.23
CA GLY A 256 2.27 -4.42 -5.24
C GLY A 256 0.79 -4.67 -5.54
N ARG A 257 0.51 -5.43 -6.58
CA ARG A 257 -0.85 -5.82 -7.00
C ARG A 257 -0.85 -7.23 -7.56
N GLY A 258 -1.93 -7.99 -7.30
CA GLY A 258 -2.10 -9.38 -7.75
C GLY A 258 -2.05 -9.54 -9.27
N GLN A 259 -2.71 -8.64 -9.99
CA GLN A 259 -2.80 -8.63 -11.46
C GLN A 259 -1.44 -8.52 -12.17
N THR A 260 -0.38 -8.15 -11.47
CA THR A 260 0.97 -8.10 -12.05
C THR A 260 1.59 -9.47 -12.25
N VAL A 261 0.97 -10.53 -11.73
CA VAL A 261 1.48 -11.90 -11.71
C VAL A 261 0.51 -12.86 -12.39
N VAL A 262 1.00 -13.70 -13.27
CA VAL A 262 0.25 -14.85 -13.79
C VAL A 262 0.36 -15.99 -12.77
N HIS A 263 -0.70 -16.22 -11.97
CA HIS A 263 -0.66 -17.14 -10.83
C HIS A 263 -0.36 -18.59 -11.21
N SER A 264 -0.85 -19.07 -12.37
CA SER A 264 -0.51 -20.42 -12.87
C SER A 264 0.99 -20.58 -13.11
N ASP A 265 1.64 -19.55 -13.65
CA ASP A 265 3.06 -19.57 -13.94
C ASP A 265 3.92 -19.46 -12.65
N LEU A 266 3.41 -18.74 -11.63
CA LEU A 266 4.01 -18.73 -10.30
C LEU A 266 3.92 -20.09 -9.62
N ILE A 267 2.77 -20.78 -9.72
CA ILE A 267 2.59 -22.13 -9.17
C ILE A 267 3.59 -23.10 -9.81
N ASP A 268 3.69 -23.11 -11.14
CA ASP A 268 4.67 -23.94 -11.86
C ASP A 268 6.12 -23.66 -11.39
N ALA A 269 6.44 -22.37 -11.17
CA ALA A 269 7.78 -21.96 -10.71
C ALA A 269 8.07 -22.40 -9.25
N LEU A 270 7.05 -22.40 -8.40
CA LEU A 270 7.15 -22.88 -7.01
C LEU A 270 7.27 -24.41 -6.93
N GLU A 271 6.49 -25.13 -7.75
CA GLU A 271 6.53 -26.60 -7.82
C GLU A 271 7.86 -27.13 -8.38
N SER A 272 8.43 -26.43 -9.36
CA SER A 272 9.72 -26.79 -9.95
C SER A 272 10.93 -26.38 -9.09
N GLY A 273 10.74 -25.58 -8.04
CA GLY A 273 11.83 -25.03 -7.23
C GLY A 273 12.56 -23.86 -7.90
N GLN A 274 12.14 -23.39 -9.06
CA GLN A 274 12.68 -22.19 -9.70
C GLN A 274 12.48 -20.96 -8.78
N VAL A 275 11.32 -20.90 -8.11
CA VAL A 275 11.04 -20.03 -6.98
C VAL A 275 10.97 -20.91 -5.73
N ALA A 276 11.89 -20.72 -4.80
CA ALA A 276 11.94 -21.54 -3.58
C ALA A 276 10.82 -21.15 -2.59
N PHE A 277 10.45 -19.88 -2.55
CA PHE A 277 9.45 -19.37 -1.63
C PHE A 277 8.75 -18.14 -2.21
N ALA A 278 7.46 -18.01 -1.98
CA ALA A 278 6.72 -16.78 -2.28
C ALA A 278 5.99 -16.23 -1.05
N ALA A 279 6.00 -14.88 -0.89
CA ALA A 279 5.17 -14.18 0.07
C ALA A 279 4.27 -13.18 -0.65
N LEU A 280 2.95 -13.36 -0.51
CA LEU A 280 1.93 -12.67 -1.28
C LEU A 280 1.02 -11.89 -0.32
N ASP A 281 1.12 -10.56 -0.32
CA ASP A 281 0.13 -9.71 0.36
C ASP A 281 -1.09 -9.45 -0.53
N VAL A 282 -0.92 -9.63 -1.84
CA VAL A 282 -1.91 -9.37 -2.86
C VAL A 282 -2.03 -10.54 -3.83
N THR A 283 -3.25 -10.80 -4.30
CA THR A 283 -3.58 -11.89 -5.24
C THR A 283 -4.56 -11.41 -6.32
N ASP A 284 -4.84 -12.25 -7.30
CA ASP A 284 -5.87 -12.03 -8.30
C ASP A 284 -6.66 -13.34 -8.53
N PRO A 285 -7.96 -13.41 -8.17
CA PRO A 285 -8.74 -12.34 -7.54
C PRO A 285 -8.42 -12.10 -6.05
N GLU A 286 -8.95 -11.01 -5.51
CA GLU A 286 -9.03 -10.73 -4.08
C GLU A 286 -10.51 -10.66 -3.64
N PRO A 287 -10.91 -11.45 -2.61
CA PRO A 287 -10.15 -12.47 -1.88
C PRO A 287 -9.77 -13.68 -2.74
N LEU A 288 -8.62 -14.30 -2.42
CA LEU A 288 -8.22 -15.55 -3.08
C LEU A 288 -9.22 -16.66 -2.74
N PRO A 289 -9.82 -17.37 -3.75
CA PRO A 289 -10.81 -18.40 -3.50
C PRO A 289 -10.31 -19.52 -2.57
N PRO A 290 -11.14 -20.06 -1.66
CA PRO A 290 -10.73 -21.07 -0.67
C PRO A 290 -10.08 -22.33 -1.26
N GLY A 291 -10.45 -22.71 -2.50
CA GLY A 291 -9.91 -23.88 -3.20
C GLY A 291 -8.63 -23.62 -3.98
N HIS A 292 -8.11 -22.40 -3.99
CA HIS A 292 -6.94 -22.04 -4.79
C HIS A 292 -5.67 -22.78 -4.31
N PRO A 293 -4.82 -23.33 -5.24
CA PRO A 293 -3.65 -24.14 -4.88
C PRO A 293 -2.66 -23.44 -3.93
N LEU A 294 -2.45 -22.15 -4.10
CA LEU A 294 -1.51 -21.36 -3.27
C LEU A 294 -1.76 -21.50 -1.76
N TRP A 295 -3.02 -21.74 -1.31
CA TRP A 295 -3.32 -21.94 0.12
C TRP A 295 -2.67 -23.18 0.73
N ARG A 296 -2.36 -24.20 -0.09
CA ARG A 296 -1.85 -25.49 0.37
C ARG A 296 -0.34 -25.65 0.16
N MET A 297 0.29 -24.72 -0.55
CA MET A 297 1.72 -24.77 -0.83
C MET A 297 2.51 -24.37 0.43
N LYS A 298 3.37 -25.26 0.92
CA LYS A 298 4.18 -25.04 2.13
C LYS A 298 5.22 -23.93 1.98
N ASN A 299 5.60 -23.65 0.75
CA ASN A 299 6.56 -22.60 0.39
C ASN A 299 5.86 -21.30 -0.04
N VAL A 300 4.61 -21.06 0.42
CA VAL A 300 3.86 -19.83 0.19
C VAL A 300 3.36 -19.27 1.50
N LEU A 301 3.60 -17.98 1.72
CA LEU A 301 3.00 -17.18 2.78
C LEU A 301 1.99 -16.20 2.17
N ILE A 302 0.75 -16.23 2.64
CA ILE A 302 -0.31 -15.31 2.17
C ILE A 302 -0.73 -14.40 3.31
N SER A 303 -0.82 -13.11 3.01
CA SER A 303 -1.42 -12.07 3.86
C SER A 303 -2.64 -11.47 3.13
N PRO A 304 -3.73 -11.16 3.83
CA PRO A 304 -4.98 -10.73 3.17
C PRO A 304 -4.97 -9.22 2.90
N HIS A 305 -4.02 -8.74 2.09
CA HIS A 305 -3.80 -7.33 1.74
C HIS A 305 -3.71 -6.44 3.00
N SER A 306 -2.95 -6.91 4.00
CA SER A 306 -2.84 -6.28 5.31
C SER A 306 -1.39 -6.14 5.82
N ALA A 307 -0.41 -6.46 4.98
CA ALA A 307 1.01 -6.34 5.35
C ALA A 307 1.41 -4.91 5.74
N SER A 308 0.69 -3.90 5.25
CA SER A 308 0.90 -2.51 5.63
C SER A 308 0.09 -2.05 6.84
N THR A 309 -0.93 -2.80 7.25
CA THR A 309 -1.86 -2.41 8.32
C THR A 309 -1.19 -2.55 9.68
N VAL A 310 -0.90 -1.44 10.31
CA VAL A 310 -0.23 -1.37 11.60
C VAL A 310 -0.89 -0.34 12.52
N ARG A 311 -0.82 -0.56 13.83
CA ARG A 311 -1.44 0.31 14.84
C ARG A 311 -1.13 1.82 14.68
N ARG A 312 0.03 2.18 14.12
CA ARG A 312 0.47 3.58 13.95
C ARG A 312 0.13 4.17 12.58
N GLU A 313 -0.64 3.48 11.76
CA GLU A 313 -0.97 3.93 10.39
C GLU A 313 -1.74 5.25 10.42
N ASN A 314 -2.81 5.34 11.21
CA ASN A 314 -3.62 6.56 11.35
C ASN A 314 -2.82 7.75 11.89
N ALA A 315 -1.85 7.53 12.78
CA ALA A 315 -0.96 8.60 13.24
C ALA A 315 -0.13 9.19 12.09
N ARG A 316 0.37 8.35 11.18
CA ARG A 316 1.15 8.77 9.99
C ARG A 316 0.26 9.48 8.96
N ILE A 317 -0.93 8.95 8.68
CA ILE A 317 -1.91 9.58 7.78
C ILE A 317 -2.32 10.95 8.31
N THR A 318 -2.65 11.01 9.60
CA THR A 318 -3.02 12.27 10.28
C THR A 318 -1.89 13.30 10.18
N GLN A 319 -0.63 12.90 10.29
CA GLN A 319 0.51 13.83 10.16
C GLN A 319 0.59 14.44 8.75
N ILE A 320 0.38 13.64 7.70
CA ILE A 320 0.31 14.14 6.31
C ILE A 320 -0.89 15.07 6.16
N PHE A 321 -2.04 14.66 6.67
CA PHE A 321 -3.25 15.45 6.61
C PHE A 321 -3.12 16.80 7.31
N LEU A 322 -2.56 16.85 8.50
CA LEU A 322 -2.32 18.11 9.23
C LEU A 322 -1.42 19.06 8.45
N HIS A 323 -0.35 18.56 7.82
CA HIS A 323 0.49 19.37 6.94
C HIS A 323 -0.33 19.93 5.75
N ASN A 324 -1.10 19.08 5.08
CA ASN A 324 -1.92 19.48 3.95
C ASN A 324 -3.05 20.45 4.37
N LEU A 325 -3.62 20.25 5.56
CA LEU A 325 -4.65 21.14 6.11
C LEU A 325 -4.07 22.52 6.41
N THR A 326 -2.86 22.60 6.95
CA THR A 326 -2.14 23.88 7.12
C THR A 326 -1.96 24.56 5.77
N CYS A 327 -1.45 23.86 4.76
CA CYS A 327 -1.27 24.39 3.40
C CYS A 327 -2.62 24.85 2.79
N TRP A 328 -3.70 24.10 3.07
CA TRP A 328 -5.04 24.45 2.63
C TRP A 328 -5.54 25.74 3.27
N ILE A 329 -5.45 25.89 4.58
CA ILE A 329 -5.86 27.08 5.33
C ILE A 329 -5.09 28.31 4.86
N GLU A 330 -3.79 28.18 4.66
CA GLU A 330 -2.89 29.28 4.23
C GLU A 330 -2.93 29.55 2.71
N GLY A 331 -3.73 28.82 1.93
CA GLY A 331 -3.82 29.02 0.49
C GLY A 331 -2.63 28.46 -0.31
N ARG A 332 -1.68 27.76 0.31
CA ARG A 332 -0.46 27.21 -0.28
C ARG A 332 -0.66 25.83 -0.90
N ARG A 333 -1.57 25.72 -1.89
CA ARG A 333 -1.93 24.44 -2.53
C ARG A 333 -0.73 23.71 -3.16
N ALA A 334 0.24 24.46 -3.68
CA ALA A 334 1.45 23.91 -4.31
C ALA A 334 2.37 23.17 -3.31
N ASP A 335 2.27 23.49 -2.02
CA ASP A 335 3.09 22.88 -0.96
C ASP A 335 2.44 21.62 -0.35
N MET A 336 1.22 21.27 -0.79
CA MET A 336 0.54 20.07 -0.32
C MET A 336 1.26 18.81 -0.78
N LYS A 337 1.40 17.87 0.15
CA LYS A 337 2.05 16.57 -0.10
C LYS A 337 1.10 15.59 -0.76
N ASN A 338 1.66 14.73 -1.60
CA ASN A 338 0.99 13.55 -2.15
C ASN A 338 -0.26 13.90 -2.98
N VAL A 339 -0.24 15.03 -3.67
CA VAL A 339 -1.29 15.35 -4.64
C VAL A 339 -1.29 14.29 -5.73
N LEU A 340 -2.46 13.71 -5.99
CA LEU A 340 -2.64 12.69 -7.03
C LEU A 340 -2.51 13.33 -8.41
N ASP A 341 -1.62 12.80 -9.24
CA ASP A 341 -1.63 13.12 -10.67
C ASP A 341 -2.76 12.34 -11.34
N THR A 342 -3.84 13.04 -11.69
CA THR A 342 -5.01 12.41 -12.32
C THR A 342 -4.78 11.90 -13.74
N ARG A 343 -3.66 12.23 -14.39
CA ARG A 343 -3.28 11.67 -15.70
C ARG A 343 -2.56 10.34 -15.54
N LEU A 344 -1.75 10.24 -14.49
CA LEU A 344 -0.94 9.05 -14.18
C LEU A 344 -1.63 8.12 -13.19
N MET A 345 -2.65 8.61 -12.47
CA MET A 345 -3.42 7.92 -11.44
C MET A 345 -2.60 7.43 -10.23
N TYR A 346 -1.46 8.10 -9.95
CA TYR A 346 -0.62 7.81 -8.76
C TYR A 346 0.18 9.03 -8.29
#